data_859c199da50eb820ea94c5bce87a9b34
#
_entry.id   859c199da50eb820ea94c5bce87a9b34
#
_cell.length_a   1.000
_cell.length_b   1.000
_cell.length_c   1.000
_cell.angle_alpha   90.00
_cell.angle_beta   90.00
_cell.angle_gamma   90.00
#
_symmetry.space_group_name_H-M   'P 1'
#
loop_
_entity.id
_entity.type
_entity.pdbx_description
1 polymer ?
#
loop_
_entity_poly.entity_id
_entity_poly.type
_entity_poly.pdbx_seq_one_letter_code
_entity_poly.pdbx_strand_id
1 'polypeptide(L)'
;MTARRLVAFLLAAATPLAAQVGFARLAGRVPPPALSAIDSILIAAHREGLPTEPLIQKAFEGGAKGVAPDKIVLAVSTSAGQLRVARALLREAGESQPTDPAEVTAVAAALSRGLSPELVGQLTAVLPGEPTGPALHAVADLVGHRFAEDSSVDLIVAAAQSGLRGLRFLDVAAAAVQELQRGRSHAAALAHVQSLLPNVPPPPRPAPAAVSRARRVQPGTDRP
;
A
#
# COMPACT_ATOMS: atom_id res chain seq x y z
N MET A 1 -30.43 -25.43 -56.43
CA MET A 1 -29.17 -24.61 -56.35
C MET A 1 -29.26 -23.72 -55.10
N THR A 2 -28.70 -24.16 -54.02
CA THR A 2 -28.76 -23.53 -52.69
C THR A 2 -27.40 -22.90 -52.36
N ALA A 3 -27.35 -21.56 -52.38
CA ALA A 3 -26.15 -20.80 -52.07
C ALA A 3 -25.98 -20.72 -50.54
N ARG A 4 -24.97 -21.43 -50.04
CA ARG A 4 -24.51 -21.42 -48.66
C ARG A 4 -23.68 -20.13 -48.43
N ARG A 5 -24.18 -19.14 -47.71
CA ARG A 5 -23.45 -17.94 -47.29
C ARG A 5 -22.63 -18.27 -46.07
N LEU A 6 -21.29 -18.35 -46.24
CA LEU A 6 -20.30 -18.37 -45.14
C LEU A 6 -20.21 -16.98 -44.52
N VAL A 7 -20.68 -16.83 -43.28
CA VAL A 7 -20.46 -15.65 -42.46
C VAL A 7 -19.15 -15.89 -41.69
N ALA A 8 -18.07 -15.24 -42.10
CA ALA A 8 -16.82 -15.21 -41.37
C ALA A 8 -16.97 -14.25 -40.17
N PHE A 9 -17.01 -14.79 -38.96
CA PHE A 9 -16.89 -14.02 -37.70
C PHE A 9 -15.44 -13.59 -37.52
N LEU A 10 -15.14 -12.31 -37.80
CA LEU A 10 -13.91 -11.68 -37.36
C LEU A 10 -14.02 -11.42 -35.84
N LEU A 11 -13.40 -12.29 -35.03
CA LEU A 11 -13.13 -11.96 -33.64
C LEU A 11 -12.04 -10.88 -33.61
N ALA A 12 -12.44 -9.62 -33.51
CA ALA A 12 -11.55 -8.54 -33.14
C ALA A 12 -11.14 -8.74 -31.67
N ALA A 13 -9.93 -9.21 -31.44
CA ALA A 13 -9.32 -9.25 -30.11
C ALA A 13 -9.15 -7.80 -29.62
N ALA A 14 -10.10 -7.32 -28.83
CA ALA A 14 -9.98 -6.05 -28.12
C ALA A 14 -8.83 -6.18 -27.09
N THR A 15 -7.66 -5.69 -27.44
CA THR A 15 -6.56 -5.51 -26.49
C THR A 15 -7.00 -4.50 -25.44
N PRO A 16 -6.91 -4.80 -24.13
CA PRO A 16 -7.35 -3.89 -23.09
C PRO A 16 -6.50 -2.61 -23.13
N LEU A 17 -7.15 -1.47 -23.22
CA LEU A 17 -6.55 -0.14 -23.34
C LEU A 17 -5.49 0.14 -22.24
N ALA A 18 -5.67 -0.42 -21.05
CA ALA A 18 -4.75 -0.30 -19.91
C ALA A 18 -3.37 -0.94 -20.17
N ALA A 19 -3.30 -2.03 -20.94
CA ALA A 19 -2.03 -2.68 -21.29
C ALA A 19 -1.20 -1.80 -22.25
N GLN A 20 -1.85 -1.10 -23.17
CA GLN A 20 -1.17 -0.19 -24.10
C GLN A 20 -0.54 1.01 -23.40
N VAL A 21 -1.16 1.50 -22.32
CA VAL A 21 -0.63 2.63 -21.53
C VAL A 21 0.64 2.22 -20.77
N GLY A 22 0.72 1.02 -20.23
CA GLY A 22 1.90 0.50 -19.53
C GLY A 22 3.11 0.36 -20.47
N PHE A 23 2.94 -0.32 -21.59
CA PHE A 23 3.98 -0.54 -22.57
C PHE A 23 4.54 0.78 -23.16
N ALA A 24 3.67 1.71 -23.52
CA ALA A 24 4.07 3.01 -24.05
C ALA A 24 4.92 3.84 -23.05
N ARG A 25 4.65 3.72 -21.76
CA ARG A 25 5.42 4.37 -20.70
C ARG A 25 6.80 3.76 -20.51
N LEU A 26 6.94 2.44 -20.69
CA LEU A 26 8.20 1.71 -20.50
C LEU A 26 9.16 1.86 -21.68
N ALA A 27 8.63 2.11 -22.88
CA ALA A 27 9.42 2.23 -24.09
C ALA A 27 10.47 3.33 -23.96
N GLY A 28 11.71 3.05 -24.32
CA GLY A 28 12.86 3.97 -24.24
C GLY A 28 13.42 4.17 -22.82
N ARG A 29 12.77 3.65 -21.77
CA ARG A 29 13.24 3.76 -20.38
C ARG A 29 13.70 2.42 -19.81
N VAL A 30 13.27 1.34 -20.40
CA VAL A 30 13.60 -0.04 -20.02
C VAL A 30 14.24 -0.73 -21.22
N PRO A 31 15.27 -1.55 -21.04
CA PRO A 31 15.92 -2.26 -22.13
C PRO A 31 14.91 -3.11 -22.94
N PRO A 32 14.95 -3.07 -24.29
CA PRO A 32 13.99 -3.76 -25.16
C PRO A 32 13.76 -5.25 -24.83
N PRO A 33 14.80 -6.04 -24.46
CA PRO A 33 14.60 -7.44 -24.14
C PRO A 33 13.70 -7.71 -22.91
N ALA A 34 13.57 -6.72 -21.98
CA ALA A 34 12.74 -6.85 -20.79
C ALA A 34 11.28 -6.43 -21.02
N LEU A 35 10.98 -5.65 -22.05
CA LEU A 35 9.69 -5.00 -22.26
C LEU A 35 8.53 -5.99 -22.34
N SER A 36 8.65 -7.03 -23.17
CA SER A 36 7.58 -8.02 -23.38
C SER A 36 7.24 -8.80 -22.11
N ALA A 37 8.26 -9.20 -21.35
CA ALA A 37 8.07 -9.92 -20.09
C ALA A 37 7.42 -9.03 -19.03
N ILE A 38 7.87 -7.77 -18.90
CA ILE A 38 7.29 -6.81 -17.96
C ILE A 38 5.85 -6.50 -18.34
N ASP A 39 5.54 -6.30 -19.61
CA ASP A 39 4.17 -6.04 -20.07
C ASP A 39 3.24 -7.22 -19.71
N SER A 40 3.70 -8.44 -19.87
CA SER A 40 2.96 -9.65 -19.47
C SER A 40 2.66 -9.66 -17.95
N ILE A 41 3.64 -9.24 -17.12
CA ILE A 41 3.46 -9.12 -15.65
C ILE A 41 2.45 -8.04 -15.32
N LEU A 42 2.51 -6.88 -16.00
CA LEU A 42 1.58 -5.77 -15.78
C LEU A 42 0.14 -6.16 -16.16
N ILE A 43 -0.05 -6.85 -17.29
CA ILE A 43 -1.35 -7.36 -17.72
C ILE A 43 -1.92 -8.34 -16.70
N ALA A 44 -1.10 -9.28 -16.22
CA ALA A 44 -1.52 -10.23 -15.20
C ALA A 44 -1.92 -9.52 -13.90
N ALA A 45 -1.08 -8.61 -13.41
CA ALA A 45 -1.36 -7.81 -12.20
C ALA A 45 -2.66 -7.01 -12.34
N HIS A 46 -2.88 -6.37 -13.49
CA HIS A 46 -4.10 -5.61 -13.77
C HIS A 46 -5.34 -6.51 -13.75
N ARG A 47 -5.29 -7.68 -14.38
CA ARG A 47 -6.39 -8.66 -14.37
C ARG A 47 -6.71 -9.17 -12.97
N GLU A 48 -5.71 -9.26 -12.12
CA GLU A 48 -5.85 -9.60 -10.71
C GLU A 48 -6.36 -8.42 -9.84
N GLY A 49 -6.49 -7.21 -10.39
CA GLY A 49 -6.87 -6.00 -9.65
C GLY A 49 -5.77 -5.49 -8.72
N LEU A 50 -4.50 -5.82 -9.00
CA LEU A 50 -3.35 -5.28 -8.26
C LEU A 50 -2.96 -3.90 -8.78
N PRO A 51 -2.41 -3.02 -7.91
CA PRO A 51 -1.84 -1.76 -8.35
C PRO A 51 -0.63 -1.99 -9.27
N THR A 52 -0.68 -1.47 -10.49
CA THR A 52 0.38 -1.63 -11.49
C THR A 52 1.45 -0.55 -11.41
N GLU A 53 1.14 0.62 -10.84
CA GLU A 53 2.08 1.73 -10.75
C GLU A 53 3.38 1.38 -10.02
N PRO A 54 3.38 0.69 -8.86
CA PRO A 54 4.62 0.25 -8.21
C PRO A 54 5.51 -0.64 -9.09
N LEU A 55 4.90 -1.48 -9.94
CA LEU A 55 5.62 -2.34 -10.87
C LEU A 55 6.29 -1.54 -11.99
N ILE A 56 5.59 -0.53 -12.52
CA ILE A 56 6.13 0.40 -13.53
C ILE A 56 7.30 1.18 -12.94
N GLN A 57 7.18 1.70 -11.72
CA GLN A 57 8.26 2.41 -11.04
C GLN A 57 9.48 1.51 -10.80
N LYS A 58 9.26 0.24 -10.41
CA LYS A 58 10.35 -0.73 -10.25
C LYS A 58 11.07 -1.00 -11.57
N ALA A 59 10.35 -1.11 -12.68
CA ALA A 59 10.94 -1.25 -14.01
C ALA A 59 11.77 -0.02 -14.40
N PHE A 60 11.27 1.20 -14.14
CA PHE A 60 12.00 2.44 -14.39
C PHE A 60 13.28 2.56 -13.56
N GLU A 61 13.20 2.20 -12.27
CA GLU A 61 14.36 2.18 -11.39
C GLU A 61 15.46 1.26 -11.95
N GLY A 62 15.09 0.07 -12.40
CA GLY A 62 16.03 -0.88 -13.00
C GLY A 62 16.64 -0.35 -14.30
N GLY A 63 15.82 0.24 -15.16
CA GLY A 63 16.28 0.87 -16.41
C GLY A 63 17.22 2.04 -16.18
N ALA A 64 16.86 2.96 -15.27
CA ALA A 64 17.68 4.13 -14.93
C ALA A 64 19.03 3.77 -14.30
N LYS A 65 19.09 2.66 -13.55
CA LYS A 65 20.34 2.12 -12.97
C LYS A 65 21.15 1.26 -13.95
N GLY A 66 20.69 1.08 -15.18
CA GLY A 66 21.38 0.23 -16.17
C GLY A 66 21.45 -1.24 -15.77
N VAL A 67 20.48 -1.74 -15.00
CA VAL A 67 20.42 -3.13 -14.54
C VAL A 67 20.16 -4.06 -15.74
N ALA A 68 20.76 -5.26 -15.74
CA ALA A 68 20.55 -6.26 -16.77
C ALA A 68 19.05 -6.61 -16.94
N PRO A 69 18.56 -6.83 -18.18
CA PRO A 69 17.13 -7.01 -18.47
C PRO A 69 16.46 -8.12 -17.66
N ASP A 70 17.11 -9.25 -17.50
CA ASP A 70 16.64 -10.40 -16.71
C ASP A 70 16.45 -10.06 -15.24
N LYS A 71 17.35 -9.29 -14.66
CA LYS A 71 17.25 -8.81 -13.27
C LYS A 71 16.13 -7.80 -13.08
N ILE A 72 15.85 -6.95 -14.08
CA ILE A 72 14.71 -6.05 -14.05
C ILE A 72 13.40 -6.85 -14.04
N VAL A 73 13.28 -7.83 -14.93
CA VAL A 73 12.10 -8.72 -15.00
C VAL A 73 11.91 -9.45 -13.68
N LEU A 74 12.98 -10.01 -13.10
CA LEU A 74 12.93 -10.69 -11.81
C LEU A 74 12.45 -9.72 -10.70
N ALA A 75 12.99 -8.51 -10.63
CA ALA A 75 12.61 -7.53 -9.62
C ALA A 75 11.13 -7.13 -9.74
N VAL A 76 10.62 -6.91 -10.96
CA VAL A 76 9.20 -6.61 -11.20
C VAL A 76 8.31 -7.80 -10.85
N SER A 77 8.71 -9.02 -11.20
CA SER A 77 7.99 -10.26 -10.85
C SER A 77 7.93 -10.46 -9.32
N THR A 78 9.04 -10.25 -8.62
CA THR A 78 9.11 -10.31 -7.16
C THR A 78 8.16 -9.27 -6.53
N SER A 79 8.17 -8.04 -7.03
CA SER A 79 7.26 -6.99 -6.55
C SER A 79 5.79 -7.35 -6.79
N ALA A 80 5.45 -7.96 -7.92
CA ALA A 80 4.09 -8.45 -8.18
C ALA A 80 3.69 -9.56 -7.19
N GLY A 81 4.63 -10.45 -6.84
CA GLY A 81 4.44 -11.45 -5.78
C GLY A 81 4.13 -10.81 -4.42
N GLN A 82 4.90 -9.79 -4.04
CA GLN A 82 4.68 -9.05 -2.78
C GLN A 82 3.32 -8.34 -2.73
N LEU A 83 2.87 -7.77 -3.85
CA LEU A 83 1.53 -7.17 -3.95
C LEU A 83 0.41 -8.21 -3.76
N ARG A 84 0.59 -9.46 -4.25
CA ARG A 84 -0.36 -10.56 -4.01
C ARG A 84 -0.43 -10.93 -2.55
N VAL A 85 0.73 -11.10 -1.91
CA VAL A 85 0.82 -11.40 -0.46
C VAL A 85 0.18 -10.28 0.34
N ALA A 86 0.53 -9.02 0.06
CA ALA A 86 -0.04 -7.86 0.71
C ALA A 86 -1.58 -7.85 0.65
N ARG A 87 -2.14 -8.08 -0.52
CA ARG A 87 -3.61 -8.13 -0.69
C ARG A 87 -4.23 -9.30 0.08
N ALA A 88 -3.56 -10.46 0.15
CA ALA A 88 -4.04 -11.60 0.93
C ALA A 88 -4.09 -11.26 2.42
N LEU A 89 -3.02 -10.67 2.97
CA LEU A 89 -2.95 -10.25 4.37
C LEU A 89 -4.06 -9.24 4.75
N LEU A 90 -4.30 -8.24 3.89
CA LEU A 90 -5.35 -7.25 4.11
C LEU A 90 -6.75 -7.88 4.11
N ARG A 91 -6.99 -8.85 3.23
CA ARG A 91 -8.26 -9.60 3.21
C ARG A 91 -8.46 -10.46 4.46
N GLU A 92 -7.41 -11.11 4.95
CA GLU A 92 -7.44 -11.90 6.18
C GLU A 92 -7.67 -11.02 7.41
N ALA A 93 -7.15 -9.78 7.40
CA ALA A 93 -7.42 -8.78 8.45
C ALA A 93 -8.85 -8.22 8.43
N GLY A 94 -9.71 -8.66 7.50
CA GLY A 94 -11.12 -8.29 7.44
C GLY A 94 -11.42 -7.02 6.66
N GLU A 95 -10.49 -6.54 5.83
CA GLU A 95 -10.79 -5.42 4.91
C GLU A 95 -11.85 -5.84 3.89
N SER A 96 -12.96 -5.13 3.91
CA SER A 96 -14.03 -5.30 2.93
C SER A 96 -13.57 -4.86 1.55
N GLN A 97 -13.97 -5.59 0.51
CA GLN A 97 -13.69 -5.23 -0.89
C GLN A 97 -14.33 -3.87 -1.26
N PRO A 98 -13.65 -3.06 -2.12
CA PRO A 98 -12.33 -3.27 -2.70
C PRO A 98 -11.19 -2.84 -1.75
N THR A 99 -10.15 -3.65 -1.66
CA THR A 99 -8.94 -3.29 -0.91
C THR A 99 -8.29 -2.05 -1.52
N ASP A 100 -8.01 -1.04 -0.72
CA ASP A 100 -7.40 0.21 -1.20
C ASP A 100 -6.03 -0.09 -1.87
N PRO A 101 -5.81 0.31 -3.14
CA PRO A 101 -4.53 0.16 -3.81
C PRO A 101 -3.36 0.78 -3.06
N ALA A 102 -3.59 1.86 -2.30
CA ALA A 102 -2.56 2.51 -1.50
C ALA A 102 -2.13 1.62 -0.32
N GLU A 103 -3.09 0.97 0.36
CA GLU A 103 -2.81 0.02 1.43
C GLU A 103 -2.06 -1.21 0.92
N VAL A 104 -2.50 -1.81 -0.18
CA VAL A 104 -1.78 -2.93 -0.82
C VAL A 104 -0.33 -2.53 -1.12
N THR A 105 -0.12 -1.32 -1.62
CA THR A 105 1.22 -0.81 -1.93
C THR A 105 2.05 -0.60 -0.67
N ALA A 106 1.49 -0.06 0.40
CA ALA A 106 2.17 0.17 1.67
C ALA A 106 2.60 -1.16 2.32
N VAL A 107 1.71 -2.14 2.38
CA VAL A 107 2.00 -3.48 2.89
C VAL A 107 3.08 -4.17 2.05
N ALA A 108 2.97 -4.14 0.72
CA ALA A 108 3.99 -4.70 -0.17
C ALA A 108 5.36 -4.02 0.00
N ALA A 109 5.39 -2.71 0.24
CA ALA A 109 6.61 -1.98 0.52
C ALA A 109 7.24 -2.39 1.86
N ALA A 110 6.44 -2.67 2.89
CA ALA A 110 6.90 -3.19 4.17
C ALA A 110 7.54 -4.58 4.01
N LEU A 111 6.85 -5.49 3.32
CA LEU A 111 7.39 -6.83 2.98
C LEU A 111 8.69 -6.74 2.18
N SER A 112 8.81 -5.79 1.25
CA SER A 112 10.02 -5.58 0.45
C SER A 112 11.22 -5.10 1.26
N ARG A 113 10.97 -4.48 2.42
CA ARG A 113 11.99 -4.05 3.38
C ARG A 113 12.35 -5.13 4.39
N GLY A 114 11.74 -6.31 4.29
CA GLY A 114 12.06 -7.47 5.11
C GLY A 114 11.15 -7.67 6.32
N LEU A 115 10.05 -6.89 6.47
CA LEU A 115 9.08 -7.18 7.51
C LEU A 115 8.40 -8.52 7.23
N SER A 116 8.27 -9.33 8.27
CA SER A 116 7.61 -10.64 8.14
C SER A 116 6.09 -10.48 7.92
N PRO A 117 5.45 -11.38 7.15
CA PRO A 117 4.02 -11.36 6.95
C PRO A 117 3.22 -11.42 8.25
N GLU A 118 3.72 -12.16 9.24
CA GLU A 118 3.10 -12.34 10.56
C GLU A 118 3.01 -11.01 11.32
N LEU A 119 4.10 -10.25 11.33
CA LEU A 119 4.15 -8.95 12.02
C LEU A 119 3.35 -7.88 11.28
N VAL A 120 3.35 -7.92 9.96
CA VAL A 120 2.45 -7.08 9.15
C VAL A 120 0.99 -7.39 9.49
N GLY A 121 0.63 -8.68 9.58
CA GLY A 121 -0.70 -9.12 10.00
C GLY A 121 -1.10 -8.62 11.40
N GLN A 122 -0.18 -8.64 12.36
CA GLN A 122 -0.42 -8.09 13.70
C GLN A 122 -0.71 -6.59 13.67
N LEU A 123 0.04 -5.81 12.89
CA LEU A 123 -0.19 -4.37 12.76
C LEU A 123 -1.55 -4.05 12.12
N THR A 124 -1.91 -4.77 11.06
CA THR A 124 -3.21 -4.57 10.39
C THR A 124 -4.37 -4.93 11.33
N ALA A 125 -4.23 -5.99 12.14
CA ALA A 125 -5.27 -6.43 13.06
C ALA A 125 -5.57 -5.42 14.20
N VAL A 126 -4.60 -4.60 14.61
CA VAL A 126 -4.79 -3.59 15.67
C VAL A 126 -5.29 -2.24 15.14
N LEU A 127 -5.43 -2.10 13.82
CA LEU A 127 -5.86 -0.87 13.14
C LEU A 127 -7.10 -1.13 12.24
N PRO A 128 -8.17 -1.74 12.76
CA PRO A 128 -9.31 -2.10 11.92
C PRO A 128 -9.97 -0.86 11.31
N GLY A 129 -10.08 -0.84 9.98
CA GLY A 129 -10.71 0.25 9.23
C GLY A 129 -9.89 1.54 9.15
N GLU A 130 -8.62 1.51 9.55
CA GLU A 130 -7.70 2.63 9.43
C GLU A 130 -6.52 2.31 8.51
N PRO A 131 -5.95 3.32 7.81
CA PRO A 131 -4.76 3.13 6.99
C PRO A 131 -3.58 2.59 7.81
N THR A 132 -3.07 1.43 7.42
CA THR A 132 -1.91 0.79 8.08
C THR A 132 -0.57 1.34 7.58
N GLY A 133 -0.56 2.01 6.45
CA GLY A 133 0.65 2.54 5.81
C GLY A 133 1.58 3.32 6.76
N PRO A 134 1.09 4.31 7.54
CA PRO A 134 1.94 5.05 8.47
C PRO A 134 2.56 4.18 9.56
N ALA A 135 1.83 3.19 10.10
CA ALA A 135 2.35 2.26 11.10
C ALA A 135 3.46 1.38 10.51
N LEU A 136 3.24 0.84 9.30
CA LEU A 136 4.23 0.06 8.58
C LEU A 136 5.49 0.86 8.24
N HIS A 137 5.33 2.13 7.86
CA HIS A 137 6.48 3.02 7.64
C HIS A 137 7.27 3.27 8.92
N ALA A 138 6.59 3.48 10.05
CA ALA A 138 7.23 3.67 11.35
C ALA A 138 8.05 2.44 11.76
N VAL A 139 7.50 1.23 11.62
CA VAL A 139 8.24 -0.01 11.89
C VAL A 139 9.42 -0.16 10.94
N ALA A 140 9.22 0.06 9.63
CA ALA A 140 10.29 -0.04 8.64
C ALA A 140 11.43 0.96 8.89
N ASP A 141 11.12 2.15 9.41
CA ASP A 141 12.11 3.15 9.80
C ASP A 141 12.92 2.67 11.02
N LEU A 142 12.26 2.15 12.05
CA LEU A 142 12.92 1.56 13.21
C LEU A 142 13.87 0.41 12.82
N VAL A 143 13.38 -0.54 12.00
CA VAL A 143 14.18 -1.65 11.49
C VAL A 143 15.37 -1.15 10.66
N GLY A 144 15.18 -0.10 9.86
CA GLY A 144 16.27 0.57 9.14
C GLY A 144 17.35 1.14 10.06
N HIS A 145 16.98 1.55 11.27
CA HIS A 145 17.88 1.98 12.33
C HIS A 145 18.37 0.83 13.23
N ARG A 146 18.20 -0.43 12.78
CA ARG A 146 18.64 -1.64 13.45
C ARG A 146 17.96 -1.96 14.79
N PHE A 147 16.78 -1.44 15.03
CA PHE A 147 15.91 -1.96 16.08
C PHE A 147 15.43 -3.38 15.68
N ALA A 148 15.22 -4.23 16.67
CA ALA A 148 14.65 -5.56 16.43
C ALA A 148 13.22 -5.43 15.89
N GLU A 149 12.87 -6.24 14.91
CA GLU A 149 11.58 -6.16 14.21
C GLU A 149 10.42 -6.33 15.19
N ASP A 150 10.41 -7.42 15.98
CA ASP A 150 9.37 -7.69 16.97
C ASP A 150 9.17 -6.50 17.93
N SER A 151 10.28 -6.00 18.51
CA SER A 151 10.21 -4.88 19.46
C SER A 151 9.74 -3.58 18.81
N SER A 152 10.02 -3.39 17.52
CA SER A 152 9.52 -2.24 16.74
C SER A 152 8.03 -2.34 16.51
N VAL A 153 7.53 -3.54 16.18
CA VAL A 153 6.10 -3.80 16.03
C VAL A 153 5.38 -3.64 17.37
N ASP A 154 5.92 -4.20 18.46
CA ASP A 154 5.34 -4.08 19.80
C ASP A 154 5.19 -2.61 20.23
N LEU A 155 6.19 -1.76 19.95
CA LEU A 155 6.10 -0.33 20.24
C LEU A 155 4.94 0.33 19.47
N ILE A 156 4.81 0.05 18.17
CA ILE A 156 3.76 0.65 17.33
C ILE A 156 2.37 0.09 17.69
N VAL A 157 2.27 -1.20 18.05
CA VAL A 157 1.05 -1.80 18.60
C VAL A 157 0.65 -1.13 19.91
N ALA A 158 1.59 -0.91 20.84
CA ALA A 158 1.33 -0.19 22.07
C ALA A 158 0.89 1.26 21.82
N ALA A 159 1.49 1.93 20.85
CA ALA A 159 1.08 3.26 20.41
C ALA A 159 -0.37 3.26 19.86
N ALA A 160 -0.73 2.27 19.04
CA ALA A 160 -2.09 2.12 18.54
C ALA A 160 -3.10 1.88 19.67
N GLN A 161 -2.76 1.02 20.63
CA GLN A 161 -3.58 0.74 21.81
C GLN A 161 -3.73 1.96 22.72
N SER A 162 -2.72 2.84 22.77
CA SER A 162 -2.78 4.13 23.48
C SER A 162 -3.62 5.20 22.76
N GLY A 163 -4.18 4.85 21.59
CA GLY A 163 -5.05 5.74 20.81
C GLY A 163 -4.33 6.61 19.77
N LEU A 164 -3.03 6.40 19.54
CA LEU A 164 -2.33 7.07 18.44
C LEU A 164 -2.82 6.53 17.10
N ARG A 165 -2.86 7.42 16.08
CA ARG A 165 -3.34 7.08 14.74
C ARG A 165 -2.58 7.82 13.64
N GLY A 166 -2.58 7.28 12.43
CA GLY A 166 -2.06 7.93 11.23
C GLY A 166 -0.59 8.32 11.37
N LEU A 167 -0.25 9.53 10.96
CA LEU A 167 1.15 9.99 10.93
C LEU A 167 1.83 10.08 12.31
N ARG A 168 1.09 10.02 13.41
CA ARG A 168 1.66 10.00 14.77
C ARG A 168 2.53 8.78 15.04
N PHE A 169 2.36 7.69 14.32
CA PHE A 169 3.28 6.56 14.39
C PHE A 169 4.70 6.92 13.96
N LEU A 170 4.84 7.81 12.98
CA LEU A 170 6.16 8.30 12.55
C LEU A 170 6.84 9.14 13.65
N ASP A 171 6.05 9.90 14.43
CA ASP A 171 6.59 10.65 15.57
C ASP A 171 7.12 9.71 16.65
N VAL A 172 6.45 8.57 16.88
CA VAL A 172 6.90 7.52 17.82
C VAL A 172 8.22 6.92 17.35
N ALA A 173 8.34 6.57 16.08
CA ALA A 173 9.58 6.05 15.51
C ALA A 173 10.72 7.09 15.60
N ALA A 174 10.45 8.33 15.22
CA ALA A 174 11.42 9.42 15.30
C ALA A 174 11.90 9.66 16.75
N ALA A 175 11.01 9.57 17.74
CA ALA A 175 11.37 9.68 19.16
C ALA A 175 12.33 8.57 19.58
N ALA A 176 12.09 7.31 19.17
CA ALA A 176 12.97 6.20 19.49
C ALA A 176 14.36 6.35 18.85
N VAL A 177 14.41 6.79 17.58
CA VAL A 177 15.67 7.10 16.88
C VAL A 177 16.43 8.24 17.59
N GLN A 178 15.69 9.28 18.05
CA GLN A 178 16.30 10.38 18.78
C GLN A 178 16.93 9.93 20.12
N GLU A 179 16.28 9.01 20.86
CA GLU A 179 16.83 8.43 22.08
C GLU A 179 18.09 7.60 21.80
N LEU A 180 18.14 6.89 20.68
CA LEU A 180 19.34 6.20 20.20
C LEU A 180 20.48 7.21 19.93
N GLN A 181 20.19 8.33 19.27
CA GLN A 181 21.17 9.40 19.02
C GLN A 181 21.67 10.06 20.31
N ARG A 182 20.88 10.06 21.39
CA ARG A 182 21.28 10.50 22.73
C ARG A 182 22.17 9.49 23.46
N GLY A 183 22.52 8.38 22.82
CA GLY A 183 23.41 7.35 23.35
C GLY A 183 22.72 6.24 24.16
N ARG A 184 21.39 6.13 24.11
CA ARG A 184 20.69 4.98 24.70
C ARG A 184 20.92 3.74 23.84
N SER A 185 20.85 2.56 24.45
CA SER A 185 20.76 1.31 23.68
C SER A 185 19.41 1.21 22.99
N HIS A 186 19.29 0.39 21.94
CA HIS A 186 18.03 0.17 21.22
C HIS A 186 16.89 -0.23 22.17
N ALA A 187 17.11 -1.20 23.05
CA ALA A 187 16.10 -1.63 24.02
C ALA A 187 15.71 -0.50 25.00
N ALA A 188 16.67 0.29 25.50
CA ALA A 188 16.39 1.40 26.40
C ALA A 188 15.65 2.55 25.70
N ALA A 189 15.92 2.79 24.42
CA ALA A 189 15.22 3.80 23.62
C ALA A 189 13.74 3.42 23.44
N LEU A 190 13.45 2.17 23.05
CA LEU A 190 12.07 1.68 22.91
C LEU A 190 11.32 1.73 24.24
N ALA A 191 11.92 1.20 25.32
CA ALA A 191 11.30 1.20 26.65
C ALA A 191 10.99 2.63 27.15
N HIS A 192 11.91 3.59 26.91
CA HIS A 192 11.68 4.99 27.26
C HIS A 192 10.49 5.57 26.49
N VAL A 193 10.44 5.43 25.16
CA VAL A 193 9.34 5.95 24.35
C VAL A 193 8.03 5.27 24.73
N GLN A 194 8.05 3.96 24.94
CA GLN A 194 6.86 3.22 25.38
C GLN A 194 6.31 3.75 26.72
N SER A 195 7.18 4.12 27.66
CA SER A 195 6.76 4.69 28.95
C SER A 195 6.08 6.06 28.82
N LEU A 196 6.27 6.75 27.71
CA LEU A 196 5.67 8.04 27.42
C LEU A 196 4.30 7.92 26.72
N LEU A 197 3.96 6.79 26.14
CA LEU A 197 2.72 6.61 25.37
C LEU A 197 1.44 6.91 26.17
N PRO A 198 1.29 6.51 27.44
CA PRO A 198 0.09 6.82 28.23
C PRO A 198 -0.13 8.34 28.45
N ASN A 199 0.91 9.15 28.28
CA ASN A 199 0.86 10.58 28.47
C ASN A 199 0.53 11.37 27.19
N VAL A 200 0.34 10.66 26.07
CA VAL A 200 -0.08 11.29 24.82
C VAL A 200 -1.58 11.53 24.88
N PRO A 201 -2.07 12.79 24.80
CA PRO A 201 -3.49 13.06 24.83
C PRO A 201 -4.18 12.36 23.65
N PRO A 202 -5.36 11.74 23.86
CA PRO A 202 -6.10 11.11 22.78
C PRO A 202 -6.35 12.11 21.64
N PRO A 203 -6.37 11.68 20.39
CA PRO A 203 -6.65 12.56 19.27
C PRO A 203 -7.98 13.29 19.49
N PRO A 204 -8.12 14.56 19.09
CA PRO A 204 -9.37 15.28 19.21
C PRO A 204 -10.46 14.49 18.50
N ARG A 205 -11.57 14.22 19.20
CA ARG A 205 -12.71 13.55 18.57
C ARG A 205 -13.13 14.36 17.34
N PRO A 206 -13.37 13.72 16.19
CA PRO A 206 -13.93 14.43 15.07
C PRO A 206 -15.22 15.11 15.54
N ALA A 207 -15.32 16.43 15.28
CA ALA A 207 -16.54 17.16 15.59
C ALA A 207 -17.72 16.42 14.97
N PRO A 208 -18.84 16.22 15.69
CA PRO A 208 -20.01 15.59 15.12
C PRO A 208 -20.35 16.33 13.83
N ALA A 209 -20.43 15.60 12.71
CA ALA A 209 -20.76 16.17 11.42
C ALA A 209 -22.03 17.01 11.61
N ALA A 210 -21.92 18.32 11.38
CA ALA A 210 -23.04 19.22 11.46
C ALA A 210 -24.10 18.69 10.51
N VAL A 211 -25.14 18.07 11.06
CA VAL A 211 -26.29 17.62 10.28
C VAL A 211 -26.88 18.86 9.67
N SER A 212 -26.56 19.11 8.40
CA SER A 212 -27.17 20.15 7.61
C SER A 212 -28.68 19.90 7.65
N ARG A 213 -29.37 20.63 8.55
CA ARG A 213 -30.83 20.68 8.53
C ARG A 213 -31.22 21.18 7.14
N ALA A 214 -31.53 20.26 6.27
CA ALA A 214 -32.16 20.57 4.99
C ALA A 214 -33.35 21.47 5.31
N ARG A 215 -33.23 22.74 4.96
CA ARG A 215 -34.29 23.75 5.04
C ARG A 215 -35.45 23.21 4.23
N ARG A 216 -36.46 22.70 4.94
CA ARG A 216 -37.74 22.26 4.33
C ARG A 216 -38.36 23.47 3.69
N VAL A 217 -38.22 23.58 2.36
CA VAL A 217 -38.96 24.57 1.56
C VAL A 217 -40.44 24.20 1.69
N GLN A 218 -41.21 25.04 2.36
CA GLN A 218 -42.65 24.94 2.37
C GLN A 218 -43.14 25.33 0.96
N PRO A 219 -43.99 24.54 0.30
CA PRO A 219 -44.64 24.97 -0.94
C PRO A 219 -45.65 26.07 -0.58
N GLY A 220 -45.46 27.24 -1.20
CA GLY A 220 -46.39 28.37 -1.12
C GLY A 220 -47.76 27.93 -1.60
N THR A 221 -48.76 28.13 -0.75
CA THR A 221 -50.16 28.10 -1.11
C THR A 221 -50.54 29.47 -1.70
N ASP A 222 -50.38 29.58 -3.02
CA ASP A 222 -51.14 30.61 -3.73
C ASP A 222 -52.56 30.07 -3.95
N ARG A 223 -53.52 30.81 -3.41
CA ARG A 223 -54.93 30.72 -3.78
C ARG A 223 -55.44 32.08 -4.13
N PRO A 224 -56.38 32.14 -5.08
CA PRO A 224 -56.74 33.26 -5.94
C PRO A 224 -57.42 34.42 -5.20
#